data_b02fbc43a4bc06fdf84c3a5fee0770fc
#
_entry.id   b02fbc43a4bc06fdf84c3a5fee0770fc
#
_cell.length_a   1.000
_cell.length_b   1.000
_cell.length_c   1.000
_cell.angle_alpha   90.00
_cell.angle_beta   90.00
_cell.angle_gamma   90.00
#
_symmetry.space_group_name_H-M   'P 1'
#
loop_
_entity.id
_entity.type
_entity.pdbx_description
1 polymer ?
#
loop_
_entity_poly.entity_id
_entity_poly.type
_entity_poly.pdbx_seq_one_letter_code
_entity_poly.pdbx_strand_id
1 'polypeptide(L)'
;MKDIASDLNLSKMTISRVLRGQTDVSAATKARVLQRMKELNYRPNVAARNLRSGSTFTIGLIVPSLATPFFAEVAKGLVETLRTAGYGLLISSAEENSETEQFEVGFQLSRQVDALLIASVQESAEFFNDLARQKKPLIMIDRKPPLFSAHFVGVRDRDIGYVAAAHLIKKGCRRVAYLRGPRTAAADLRYSGYRAALNDFNVTFRPDLVVESSETSHLEYKRGADAMRRLLREKVRLDGVMCYSDLLAVGVIDAALEKNLNVPGDLAVVGCGNLLPVQHLRVPLSSVDLVGLEVGQRAARLALRLLSSEKVAPYQQLNLPPRIVIRQSSQSGAE
;
A
#
# COMPACT_ATOMS: atom_id res chain seq x y z
N MET A 1 -37.62 -10.90 9.22
CA MET A 1 -38.35 -10.70 7.97
C MET A 1 -39.84 -11.14 8.01
N LYS A 2 -40.14 -12.33 8.59
CA LYS A 2 -41.55 -12.78 8.73
C LYS A 2 -42.35 -11.77 9.53
N ASP A 3 -41.86 -11.34 10.66
CA ASP A 3 -42.54 -10.44 11.60
C ASP A 3 -42.81 -9.08 10.94
N ILE A 4 -41.85 -8.50 10.24
CA ILE A 4 -42.00 -7.24 9.52
C ILE A 4 -43.06 -7.36 8.41
N ALA A 5 -43.06 -8.49 7.69
CA ALA A 5 -44.04 -8.75 6.65
C ALA A 5 -45.45 -8.85 7.22
N SER A 6 -45.59 -9.55 8.36
CA SER A 6 -46.85 -9.68 9.08
C SER A 6 -47.35 -8.32 9.61
N ASP A 7 -46.48 -7.59 10.32
CA ASP A 7 -46.83 -6.29 10.94
C ASP A 7 -47.28 -5.23 9.93
N LEU A 8 -46.69 -5.27 8.73
CA LEU A 8 -47.00 -4.29 7.67
C LEU A 8 -48.05 -4.77 6.67
N ASN A 9 -48.51 -6.01 6.82
CA ASN A 9 -49.37 -6.70 5.87
C ASN A 9 -48.79 -6.71 4.45
N LEU A 10 -47.50 -7.01 4.33
CA LEU A 10 -46.75 -7.07 3.07
C LEU A 10 -46.16 -8.47 2.83
N SER A 11 -45.93 -8.80 1.55
CA SER A 11 -45.25 -10.04 1.22
C SER A 11 -43.75 -9.98 1.61
N LYS A 12 -43.16 -11.13 1.99
CA LYS A 12 -41.71 -11.23 2.18
C LYS A 12 -40.91 -10.77 0.96
N MET A 13 -41.48 -10.97 -0.24
CA MET A 13 -40.90 -10.53 -1.50
C MET A 13 -40.81 -9.00 -1.56
N THR A 14 -41.89 -8.28 -1.14
CA THR A 14 -41.89 -6.82 -1.07
C THR A 14 -40.86 -6.28 -0.10
N ILE A 15 -40.73 -6.89 1.10
CA ILE A 15 -39.66 -6.53 2.05
C ILE A 15 -38.28 -6.73 1.42
N SER A 16 -38.06 -7.86 0.74
CA SER A 16 -36.82 -8.17 0.05
C SER A 16 -36.48 -7.17 -1.08
N ARG A 17 -37.50 -6.69 -1.82
CA ARG A 17 -37.31 -5.67 -2.88
C ARG A 17 -36.94 -4.31 -2.29
N VAL A 18 -37.54 -3.91 -1.19
CA VAL A 18 -37.15 -2.69 -0.44
C VAL A 18 -35.70 -2.76 0.01
N LEU A 19 -35.29 -3.88 0.61
CA LEU A 19 -33.92 -4.09 1.07
C LEU A 19 -32.87 -4.07 -0.05
N ARG A 20 -33.27 -4.42 -1.28
CA ARG A 20 -32.43 -4.37 -2.48
C ARG A 20 -32.43 -3.00 -3.18
N GLY A 21 -33.21 -2.05 -2.66
CA GLY A 21 -33.31 -0.71 -3.27
C GLY A 21 -34.01 -0.69 -4.62
N GLN A 22 -34.82 -1.72 -4.94
CA GLN A 22 -35.52 -1.80 -6.23
C GLN A 22 -36.52 -0.65 -6.38
N THR A 23 -36.65 -0.13 -7.61
CA THR A 23 -37.45 1.05 -7.94
C THR A 23 -38.94 0.75 -8.12
N ASP A 24 -39.33 -0.52 -8.19
CA ASP A 24 -40.68 -0.99 -8.37
C ASP A 24 -41.55 -0.98 -7.08
N VAL A 25 -41.00 -0.47 -5.97
CA VAL A 25 -41.69 -0.31 -4.70
C VAL A 25 -41.89 1.18 -4.41
N SER A 26 -43.13 1.57 -4.08
CA SER A 26 -43.45 2.97 -3.79
C SER A 26 -42.63 3.55 -2.64
N ALA A 27 -42.33 4.85 -2.71
CA ALA A 27 -41.57 5.54 -1.67
C ALA A 27 -42.26 5.41 -0.28
N ALA A 28 -43.59 5.46 -0.22
CA ALA A 28 -44.36 5.28 1.01
C ALA A 28 -44.15 3.87 1.60
N THR A 29 -44.20 2.81 0.79
CA THR A 29 -43.97 1.44 1.24
C THR A 29 -42.54 1.27 1.72
N LYS A 30 -41.59 1.84 1.00
CA LYS A 30 -40.17 1.81 1.39
C LYS A 30 -39.95 2.46 2.75
N ALA A 31 -40.53 3.65 2.98
CA ALA A 31 -40.40 4.35 4.25
C ALA A 31 -41.01 3.52 5.42
N ARG A 32 -42.20 2.94 5.24
CA ARG A 32 -42.86 2.08 6.26
C ARG A 32 -41.99 0.88 6.64
N VAL A 33 -41.43 0.21 5.64
CA VAL A 33 -40.55 -0.97 5.87
C VAL A 33 -39.31 -0.57 6.62
N LEU A 34 -38.59 0.49 6.19
CA LEU A 34 -37.38 0.96 6.84
C LEU A 34 -37.62 1.41 8.28
N GLN A 35 -38.74 2.11 8.53
CA GLN A 35 -39.16 2.52 9.86
C GLN A 35 -39.36 1.31 10.77
N ARG A 36 -40.14 0.31 10.30
CA ARG A 36 -40.41 -0.92 11.10
C ARG A 36 -39.18 -1.73 11.38
N MET A 37 -38.26 -1.79 10.42
CA MET A 37 -36.93 -2.43 10.63
C MET A 37 -36.13 -1.74 11.73
N LYS A 38 -36.15 -0.40 11.76
CA LYS A 38 -35.49 0.38 12.80
C LYS A 38 -36.11 0.14 14.19
N GLU A 39 -37.44 0.12 14.28
CA GLU A 39 -38.18 -0.15 15.52
C GLU A 39 -37.89 -1.54 16.10
N LEU A 40 -37.79 -2.54 15.23
CA LEU A 40 -37.47 -3.92 15.61
C LEU A 40 -35.96 -4.21 15.73
N ASN A 41 -35.11 -3.20 15.55
CA ASN A 41 -33.66 -3.36 15.45
C ASN A 41 -33.27 -4.52 14.50
N TYR A 42 -34.08 -4.69 13.44
CA TYR A 42 -33.91 -5.81 12.52
C TYR A 42 -32.71 -5.58 11.59
N ARG A 43 -31.73 -6.48 11.67
CA ARG A 43 -30.62 -6.52 10.72
C ARG A 43 -30.84 -7.64 9.71
N PRO A 44 -30.78 -7.36 8.40
CA PRO A 44 -30.86 -8.40 7.37
C PRO A 44 -29.83 -9.49 7.63
N ASN A 45 -30.26 -10.75 7.53
CA ASN A 45 -29.33 -11.87 7.64
C ASN A 45 -28.44 -11.92 6.37
N VAL A 46 -27.18 -11.53 6.55
CA VAL A 46 -26.18 -11.47 5.48
C VAL A 46 -25.94 -12.87 4.90
N ALA A 47 -25.89 -13.92 5.72
CA ALA A 47 -25.68 -15.28 5.28
C ALA A 47 -26.79 -15.76 4.33
N ALA A 48 -28.06 -15.45 4.66
CA ALA A 48 -29.21 -15.80 3.79
C ALA A 48 -29.21 -14.98 2.47
N ARG A 49 -28.66 -13.78 2.49
CA ARG A 49 -28.47 -12.97 1.27
C ARG A 49 -27.35 -13.57 0.40
N ASN A 50 -26.23 -13.91 1.00
CA ASN A 50 -25.06 -14.45 0.33
C ASN A 50 -25.36 -15.79 -0.35
N LEU A 51 -26.09 -16.71 0.33
CA LEU A 51 -26.56 -17.96 -0.25
C LEU A 51 -27.41 -17.79 -1.52
N ARG A 52 -28.16 -16.68 -1.59
CA ARG A 52 -29.01 -16.41 -2.76
C ARG A 52 -28.28 -15.71 -3.90
N SER A 53 -27.34 -14.82 -3.58
CA SER A 53 -26.57 -14.06 -4.57
C SER A 53 -25.35 -14.82 -5.08
N GLY A 54 -24.87 -15.83 -4.38
CA GLY A 54 -23.59 -16.48 -4.64
C GLY A 54 -22.37 -15.59 -4.34
N SER A 55 -22.58 -14.44 -3.65
CA SER A 55 -21.55 -13.46 -3.34
C SER A 55 -21.62 -13.07 -1.87
N THR A 56 -20.47 -12.86 -1.24
CA THR A 56 -20.36 -12.39 0.15
C THR A 56 -20.28 -10.89 0.28
N PHE A 57 -20.10 -10.18 -0.83
CA PHE A 57 -19.82 -8.74 -0.87
C PHE A 57 -18.62 -8.36 0.00
N THR A 58 -17.61 -9.23 0.02
CA THR A 58 -16.39 -9.06 0.79
C THR A 58 -15.19 -9.29 -0.10
N ILE A 59 -14.27 -8.33 -0.11
CA ILE A 59 -12.97 -8.44 -0.77
C ILE A 59 -11.92 -8.71 0.28
N GLY A 60 -11.01 -9.64 -0.01
CA GLY A 60 -9.87 -9.94 0.83
C GLY A 60 -8.65 -9.09 0.49
N LEU A 61 -7.93 -8.63 1.50
CA LEU A 61 -6.61 -8.02 1.39
C LEU A 61 -5.65 -8.72 2.34
N ILE A 62 -4.56 -9.25 1.81
CA ILE A 62 -3.47 -9.83 2.59
C ILE A 62 -2.24 -8.98 2.36
N VAL A 63 -1.66 -8.47 3.45
CA VAL A 63 -0.48 -7.61 3.43
C VAL A 63 0.68 -8.24 4.19
N PRO A 64 1.93 -7.92 3.84
CA PRO A 64 3.10 -8.45 4.55
C PRO A 64 3.14 -8.07 6.02
N SER A 65 2.77 -6.83 6.34
CA SER A 65 2.70 -6.32 7.71
C SER A 65 1.73 -5.15 7.82
N LEU A 66 0.85 -5.19 8.80
CA LEU A 66 -0.05 -4.07 9.13
C LEU A 66 0.69 -2.88 9.75
N ALA A 67 1.91 -3.08 10.24
CA ALA A 67 2.76 -2.00 10.75
C ALA A 67 3.36 -1.12 9.64
N THR A 68 3.29 -1.56 8.37
CA THR A 68 3.80 -0.78 7.22
C THR A 68 2.77 0.25 6.77
N PRO A 69 3.02 1.56 6.96
CA PRO A 69 2.02 2.60 6.71
C PRO A 69 1.50 2.68 5.27
N PHE A 70 2.31 2.29 4.28
CA PHE A 70 1.89 2.19 2.89
C PHE A 70 0.62 1.32 2.73
N PHE A 71 0.56 0.17 3.41
CA PHE A 71 -0.61 -0.71 3.32
C PHE A 71 -1.85 -0.16 4.03
N ALA A 72 -1.68 0.71 5.03
CA ALA A 72 -2.80 1.45 5.61
C ALA A 72 -3.42 2.43 4.60
N GLU A 73 -2.60 3.14 3.80
CA GLU A 73 -3.09 4.00 2.72
C GLU A 73 -3.75 3.19 1.59
N VAL A 74 -3.18 2.04 1.22
CA VAL A 74 -3.80 1.10 0.26
C VAL A 74 -5.17 0.65 0.77
N ALA A 75 -5.25 0.20 2.03
CA ALA A 75 -6.52 -0.23 2.63
C ALA A 75 -7.56 0.89 2.66
N LYS A 76 -7.15 2.13 2.98
CA LYS A 76 -8.02 3.31 2.93
C LYS A 76 -8.60 3.52 1.53
N GLY A 77 -7.77 3.50 0.49
CA GLY A 77 -8.19 3.64 -0.91
C GLY A 77 -9.15 2.54 -1.36
N LEU A 78 -8.88 1.28 -0.91
CA LEU A 78 -9.79 0.16 -1.12
C LEU A 78 -11.15 0.41 -0.46
N VAL A 79 -11.17 0.73 0.84
CA VAL A 79 -12.42 0.94 1.61
C VAL A 79 -13.26 2.06 1.01
N GLU A 80 -12.66 3.20 0.66
CA GLU A 80 -13.37 4.32 0.04
C GLU A 80 -14.09 3.90 -1.25
N THR A 81 -13.42 3.14 -2.11
CA THR A 81 -13.96 2.72 -3.41
C THR A 81 -14.96 1.57 -3.26
N LEU A 82 -14.65 0.56 -2.46
CA LEU A 82 -15.49 -0.63 -2.27
C LEU A 82 -16.82 -0.29 -1.59
N ARG A 83 -16.82 0.64 -0.64
CA ARG A 83 -18.03 1.08 0.08
C ARG A 83 -19.10 1.60 -0.88
N THR A 84 -18.73 2.34 -1.91
CA THR A 84 -19.68 2.87 -2.90
C THR A 84 -20.37 1.77 -3.72
N ALA A 85 -19.71 0.60 -3.84
CA ALA A 85 -20.23 -0.58 -4.52
C ALA A 85 -20.89 -1.60 -3.56
N GLY A 86 -21.00 -1.27 -2.27
CA GLY A 86 -21.63 -2.14 -1.26
C GLY A 86 -20.76 -3.31 -0.80
N TYR A 87 -19.43 -3.26 -1.04
CA TYR A 87 -18.46 -4.27 -0.60
C TYR A 87 -17.77 -3.88 0.71
N GLY A 88 -17.50 -4.88 1.55
CA GLY A 88 -16.60 -4.78 2.71
C GLY A 88 -15.19 -5.23 2.38
N LEU A 89 -14.23 -4.88 3.25
CA LEU A 89 -12.84 -5.31 3.16
C LEU A 89 -12.50 -6.17 4.38
N LEU A 90 -11.94 -7.37 4.13
CA LEU A 90 -11.35 -8.25 5.14
C LEU A 90 -9.82 -8.17 5.00
N ILE A 91 -9.14 -7.75 6.06
CA ILE A 91 -7.68 -7.53 6.03
C ILE A 91 -7.01 -8.56 6.94
N SER A 92 -5.93 -9.17 6.45
CA SER A 92 -5.03 -10.06 7.20
C SER A 92 -3.57 -9.63 7.01
N SER A 93 -2.72 -9.99 7.98
CA SER A 93 -1.28 -9.77 7.95
C SER A 93 -0.53 -11.09 7.84
N ALA A 94 0.43 -11.17 6.93
CA ALA A 94 1.31 -12.32 6.76
C ALA A 94 2.52 -12.30 7.71
N GLU A 95 2.74 -11.21 8.44
CA GLU A 95 3.89 -11.01 9.35
C GLU A 95 5.26 -11.32 8.71
N GLU A 96 5.41 -10.92 7.42
CA GLU A 96 6.59 -11.19 6.57
C GLU A 96 6.94 -12.71 6.50
N ASN A 97 5.98 -13.60 6.70
CA ASN A 97 6.17 -15.05 6.75
C ASN A 97 5.30 -15.75 5.69
N SER A 98 5.91 -16.60 4.88
CA SER A 98 5.25 -17.30 3.76
C SER A 98 4.20 -18.32 4.20
N GLU A 99 4.43 -19.02 5.31
CA GLU A 99 3.47 -20.00 5.86
C GLU A 99 2.24 -19.28 6.43
N THR A 100 2.45 -18.17 7.14
CA THR A 100 1.38 -17.31 7.64
C THR A 100 0.55 -16.74 6.48
N GLU A 101 1.20 -16.31 5.38
CA GLU A 101 0.48 -15.86 4.18
C GLU A 101 -0.42 -16.96 3.63
N GLN A 102 0.10 -18.20 3.50
CA GLN A 102 -0.70 -19.34 3.01
C GLN A 102 -1.88 -19.64 3.92
N PHE A 103 -1.69 -19.59 5.25
CA PHE A 103 -2.76 -19.75 6.22
C PHE A 103 -3.83 -18.67 6.05
N GLU A 104 -3.44 -17.39 5.94
CA GLU A 104 -4.36 -16.27 5.78
C GLU A 104 -5.13 -16.32 4.44
N VAL A 105 -4.48 -16.79 3.38
CA VAL A 105 -5.17 -17.07 2.10
C VAL A 105 -6.24 -18.14 2.31
N GLY A 106 -5.91 -19.26 2.91
CA GLY A 106 -6.86 -20.33 3.24
C GLY A 106 -8.02 -19.86 4.12
N PHE A 107 -7.71 -19.04 5.14
CA PHE A 107 -8.71 -18.44 6.02
C PHE A 107 -9.67 -17.54 5.25
N GLN A 108 -9.18 -16.62 4.42
CA GLN A 108 -10.04 -15.73 3.65
C GLN A 108 -10.87 -16.47 2.59
N LEU A 109 -10.31 -17.50 1.96
CA LEU A 109 -11.06 -18.39 1.05
C LEU A 109 -12.18 -19.14 1.77
N SER A 110 -11.95 -19.63 2.99
CA SER A 110 -12.99 -20.29 3.80
C SER A 110 -14.14 -19.32 4.17
N ARG A 111 -13.86 -18.01 4.26
CA ARG A 111 -14.85 -16.94 4.41
C ARG A 111 -15.52 -16.55 3.10
N GLN A 112 -15.17 -17.25 1.99
CA GLN A 112 -15.75 -17.05 0.67
C GLN A 112 -15.64 -15.60 0.17
N VAL A 113 -14.51 -14.91 0.45
CA VAL A 113 -14.29 -13.59 -0.15
C VAL A 113 -14.47 -13.65 -1.67
N ASP A 114 -15.03 -12.61 -2.28
CA ASP A 114 -15.38 -12.61 -3.69
C ASP A 114 -14.15 -12.39 -4.59
N ALA A 115 -13.13 -11.69 -4.10
CA ALA A 115 -11.82 -11.51 -4.73
C ALA A 115 -10.71 -11.42 -3.67
N LEU A 116 -9.48 -11.76 -4.05
CA LEU A 116 -8.28 -11.66 -3.22
C LEU A 116 -7.31 -10.62 -3.79
N LEU A 117 -6.85 -9.73 -2.92
CA LEU A 117 -5.77 -8.80 -3.17
C LEU A 117 -4.60 -9.17 -2.24
N ILE A 118 -3.40 -9.39 -2.80
CA ILE A 118 -2.28 -9.92 -2.02
C ILE A 118 -1.01 -9.14 -2.34
N ALA A 119 -0.37 -8.57 -1.31
CA ALA A 119 1.00 -8.12 -1.39
C ALA A 119 1.89 -9.26 -0.86
N SER A 120 2.36 -10.12 -1.79
CA SER A 120 2.93 -11.41 -1.42
C SER A 120 4.34 -11.34 -0.83
N VAL A 121 4.60 -12.23 0.12
CA VAL A 121 5.92 -12.56 0.66
C VAL A 121 6.48 -13.88 0.12
N GLN A 122 5.75 -14.57 -0.76
CA GLN A 122 6.22 -15.82 -1.38
C GLN A 122 7.38 -15.56 -2.34
N GLU A 123 8.38 -16.41 -2.29
CA GLU A 123 9.53 -16.38 -3.20
C GLU A 123 9.28 -17.13 -4.52
N SER A 124 8.28 -18.04 -4.56
CA SER A 124 7.91 -18.80 -5.74
C SER A 124 6.45 -18.61 -6.14
N ALA A 125 6.15 -18.87 -7.41
CA ALA A 125 4.79 -18.80 -7.97
C ALA A 125 3.96 -20.05 -7.67
N GLU A 126 4.54 -21.13 -7.16
CA GLU A 126 3.93 -22.45 -7.05
C GLU A 126 2.59 -22.42 -6.30
N PHE A 127 2.60 -21.84 -5.11
CA PHE A 127 1.38 -21.65 -4.30
C PHE A 127 0.27 -20.91 -5.06
N PHE A 128 0.60 -19.90 -5.83
CA PHE A 128 -0.37 -19.10 -6.57
C PHE A 128 -0.90 -19.78 -7.83
N ASN A 129 -0.17 -20.74 -8.41
CA ASN A 129 -0.64 -21.50 -9.55
C ASN A 129 -1.89 -22.34 -9.19
N ASP A 130 -1.94 -22.90 -7.98
CA ASP A 130 -3.11 -23.63 -7.49
C ASP A 130 -4.26 -22.68 -7.13
N LEU A 131 -3.95 -21.54 -6.56
CA LEU A 131 -4.94 -20.51 -6.24
C LEU A 131 -5.60 -19.95 -7.51
N ALA A 132 -4.85 -19.73 -8.57
CA ALA A 132 -5.37 -19.23 -9.86
C ALA A 132 -6.41 -20.16 -10.49
N ARG A 133 -6.37 -21.48 -10.19
CA ARG A 133 -7.37 -22.46 -10.67
C ARG A 133 -8.76 -22.28 -10.03
N GLN A 134 -8.86 -21.56 -8.92
CA GLN A 134 -10.12 -21.39 -8.17
C GLN A 134 -11.10 -20.39 -8.81
N LYS A 135 -10.79 -19.83 -9.98
CA LYS A 135 -11.66 -18.89 -10.74
C LYS A 135 -12.05 -17.61 -9.96
N LYS A 136 -11.43 -17.34 -8.83
CA LYS A 136 -11.64 -16.07 -8.10
C LYS A 136 -10.69 -15.01 -8.63
N PRO A 137 -11.13 -13.75 -8.79
CA PRO A 137 -10.23 -12.66 -9.11
C PRO A 137 -9.07 -12.57 -8.11
N LEU A 138 -7.84 -12.68 -8.62
CA LEU A 138 -6.61 -12.53 -7.85
C LEU A 138 -5.84 -11.32 -8.39
N ILE A 139 -5.53 -10.38 -7.52
CA ILE A 139 -4.79 -9.16 -7.85
C ILE A 139 -3.59 -9.05 -6.92
N MET A 140 -2.40 -8.98 -7.49
CA MET A 140 -1.18 -8.72 -6.73
C MET A 140 -1.04 -7.22 -6.48
N ILE A 141 -0.66 -6.85 -5.25
CA ILE A 141 -0.48 -5.47 -4.82
C ILE A 141 0.99 -5.27 -4.47
N ASP A 142 1.61 -4.18 -4.97
CA ASP A 142 2.97 -3.75 -4.64
C ASP A 142 4.06 -4.77 -4.99
N ARG A 143 3.94 -6.01 -4.55
CA ARG A 143 4.89 -7.10 -4.82
C ARG A 143 4.17 -8.38 -5.20
N LYS A 144 4.87 -9.20 -5.99
CA LYS A 144 4.41 -10.52 -6.45
C LYS A 144 5.59 -11.47 -6.59
N PRO A 145 5.36 -12.78 -6.54
CA PRO A 145 6.41 -13.76 -6.82
C PRO A 145 7.03 -13.57 -8.21
N PRO A 146 8.31 -13.85 -8.37
CA PRO A 146 8.95 -13.83 -9.67
C PRO A 146 8.21 -14.73 -10.68
N LEU A 147 8.17 -14.31 -11.94
CA LEU A 147 7.56 -15.05 -13.06
C LEU A 147 6.06 -15.37 -12.93
N PHE A 148 5.41 -14.95 -11.84
CA PHE A 148 3.96 -15.14 -11.69
C PHE A 148 3.17 -14.12 -12.55
N SER A 149 2.30 -14.65 -13.42
CA SER A 149 1.42 -13.84 -14.25
C SER A 149 0.05 -13.66 -13.58
N ALA A 150 -0.25 -12.44 -13.17
CA ALA A 150 -1.51 -12.07 -12.52
C ALA A 150 -1.84 -10.61 -12.82
N HIS A 151 -3.06 -10.18 -12.47
CA HIS A 151 -3.35 -8.76 -12.37
C HIS A 151 -2.45 -8.15 -11.29
N PHE A 152 -1.90 -6.97 -11.56
CA PHE A 152 -1.00 -6.29 -10.65
C PHE A 152 -1.34 -4.80 -10.55
N VAL A 153 -1.26 -4.25 -9.34
CA VAL A 153 -1.34 -2.82 -9.06
C VAL A 153 -0.24 -2.45 -8.07
N GLY A 154 0.67 -1.59 -8.47
CA GLY A 154 1.78 -1.17 -7.62
C GLY A 154 2.42 0.12 -8.11
N VAL A 155 3.55 0.47 -7.52
CA VAL A 155 4.33 1.65 -7.87
C VAL A 155 5.56 1.23 -8.68
N ARG A 156 6.06 2.09 -9.55
CA ARG A 156 7.29 1.84 -10.31
C ARG A 156 8.51 2.05 -9.42
N ASP A 157 9.00 0.97 -8.77
CA ASP A 157 10.10 1.03 -7.81
C ASP A 157 11.38 1.65 -8.37
N ARG A 158 11.70 1.39 -9.64
CA ARG A 158 12.86 2.04 -10.29
C ARG A 158 12.71 3.56 -10.31
N ASP A 159 11.51 4.06 -10.58
CA ASP A 159 11.25 5.50 -10.60
C ASP A 159 11.34 6.12 -9.20
N ILE A 160 11.00 5.37 -8.13
CA ILE A 160 11.17 5.81 -6.74
C ILE A 160 12.63 6.18 -6.48
N GLY A 161 13.54 5.24 -6.78
CA GLY A 161 14.97 5.50 -6.64
C GLY A 161 15.49 6.63 -7.51
N TYR A 162 15.00 6.68 -8.74
CA TYR A 162 15.39 7.71 -9.69
C TYR A 162 14.97 9.12 -9.24
N VAL A 163 13.71 9.33 -8.89
CA VAL A 163 13.20 10.67 -8.55
C VAL A 163 13.82 11.22 -7.26
N ALA A 164 14.09 10.35 -6.27
CA ALA A 164 14.75 10.75 -5.03
C ALA A 164 16.18 11.22 -5.28
N ALA A 165 16.98 10.40 -5.98
CA ALA A 165 18.38 10.72 -6.29
C ALA A 165 18.48 11.94 -7.23
N ALA A 166 17.67 11.98 -8.30
CA ALA A 166 17.64 13.10 -9.25
C ALA A 166 17.28 14.43 -8.57
N HIS A 167 16.37 14.39 -7.58
CA HIS A 167 16.04 15.58 -6.80
C HIS A 167 17.24 16.09 -6.02
N LEU A 168 17.94 15.26 -5.27
CA LEU A 168 19.15 15.64 -4.52
C LEU A 168 20.23 16.20 -5.45
N ILE A 169 20.46 15.56 -6.60
CA ILE A 169 21.46 16.01 -7.58
C ILE A 169 21.09 17.37 -8.18
N LYS A 170 19.81 17.60 -8.50
CA LYS A 170 19.30 18.89 -8.98
C LYS A 170 19.44 20.00 -7.93
N LYS A 171 19.45 19.65 -6.63
CA LYS A 171 19.70 20.57 -5.53
C LYS A 171 21.20 20.84 -5.29
N GLY A 172 22.07 20.30 -6.11
CA GLY A 172 23.51 20.53 -6.07
C GLY A 172 24.32 19.42 -5.40
N CYS A 173 23.69 18.39 -4.85
CA CYS A 173 24.42 17.27 -4.26
C CYS A 173 25.26 16.52 -5.32
N ARG A 174 26.49 16.19 -4.95
CA ARG A 174 27.42 15.45 -5.81
C ARG A 174 27.95 14.16 -5.17
N ARG A 175 27.71 13.98 -3.88
CA ARG A 175 28.10 12.81 -3.10
C ARG A 175 26.87 12.31 -2.35
N VAL A 176 25.95 11.70 -3.13
CA VAL A 176 24.66 11.21 -2.62
C VAL A 176 24.84 9.80 -2.09
N ALA A 177 24.66 9.60 -0.79
CA ALA A 177 24.60 8.27 -0.19
C ALA A 177 23.21 7.66 -0.38
N TYR A 178 23.16 6.32 -0.48
CA TYR A 178 21.91 5.56 -0.50
C TYR A 178 21.87 4.55 0.65
N LEU A 179 20.98 4.77 1.60
CA LEU A 179 20.66 3.78 2.64
C LEU A 179 19.63 2.80 2.09
N ARG A 180 20.08 1.58 1.79
CA ARG A 180 19.25 0.52 1.23
C ARG A 180 18.27 -0.05 2.26
N GLY A 181 17.15 -0.54 1.76
CA GLY A 181 16.20 -1.37 2.51
C GLY A 181 16.59 -2.84 2.55
N PRO A 182 15.64 -3.71 2.95
CA PRO A 182 15.83 -5.16 2.97
C PRO A 182 16.13 -5.70 1.56
N ARG A 183 16.71 -6.91 1.49
CA ARG A 183 17.04 -7.56 0.21
C ARG A 183 15.78 -8.09 -0.48
N THR A 184 15.15 -7.24 -1.26
CA THR A 184 13.94 -7.54 -2.04
C THR A 184 14.09 -7.02 -3.47
N ALA A 185 13.31 -7.59 -4.40
CA ALA A 185 13.28 -7.12 -5.79
C ALA A 185 12.94 -5.61 -5.89
N ALA A 186 12.04 -5.11 -5.05
CA ALA A 186 11.71 -3.70 -4.98
C ALA A 186 12.92 -2.84 -4.58
N ALA A 187 13.69 -3.28 -3.57
CA ALA A 187 14.91 -2.58 -3.15
C ALA A 187 15.97 -2.55 -4.25
N ASP A 188 16.13 -3.63 -5.01
CA ASP A 188 17.06 -3.69 -6.14
C ASP A 188 16.62 -2.79 -7.29
N LEU A 189 15.32 -2.71 -7.57
CA LEU A 189 14.78 -1.78 -8.55
C LEU A 189 14.99 -0.31 -8.11
N ARG A 190 14.75 0.03 -6.84
CA ARG A 190 15.05 1.39 -6.31
C ARG A 190 16.54 1.71 -6.41
N TYR A 191 17.40 0.74 -6.09
CA TYR A 191 18.85 0.89 -6.28
C TYR A 191 19.22 1.13 -7.75
N SER A 192 18.62 0.39 -8.68
CA SER A 192 18.87 0.60 -10.11
C SER A 192 18.42 2.01 -10.56
N GLY A 193 17.32 2.51 -10.01
CA GLY A 193 16.85 3.89 -10.25
C GLY A 193 17.83 4.95 -9.73
N TYR A 194 18.33 4.77 -8.49
CA TYR A 194 19.38 5.62 -7.95
C TYR A 194 20.63 5.65 -8.87
N ARG A 195 21.10 4.47 -9.31
CA ARG A 195 22.25 4.36 -10.24
C ARG A 195 21.99 5.07 -11.57
N ALA A 196 20.77 4.93 -12.10
CA ALA A 196 20.37 5.59 -13.34
C ALA A 196 20.39 7.11 -13.20
N ALA A 197 19.88 7.65 -12.09
CA ALA A 197 19.93 9.10 -11.85
C ALA A 197 21.36 9.63 -11.76
N LEU A 198 22.27 8.96 -11.05
CA LEU A 198 23.68 9.34 -11.02
C LEU A 198 24.29 9.40 -12.43
N ASN A 199 24.02 8.38 -13.25
CA ASN A 199 24.51 8.33 -14.62
C ASN A 199 23.97 9.47 -15.48
N ASP A 200 22.66 9.70 -15.48
CA ASP A 200 21.98 10.70 -16.32
C ASP A 200 22.41 12.14 -16.00
N PHE A 201 22.82 12.38 -14.75
CA PHE A 201 23.34 13.68 -14.29
C PHE A 201 24.85 13.75 -14.23
N ASN A 202 25.59 12.76 -14.76
CA ASN A 202 27.05 12.70 -14.77
C ASN A 202 27.66 12.81 -13.37
N VAL A 203 27.03 12.23 -12.34
CA VAL A 203 27.57 12.13 -10.98
C VAL A 203 28.27 10.80 -10.81
N THR A 204 29.53 10.84 -10.39
CA THR A 204 30.32 9.62 -10.20
C THR A 204 29.72 8.71 -9.13
N PHE A 205 29.44 7.46 -9.50
CA PHE A 205 29.00 6.44 -8.56
C PHE A 205 30.14 6.07 -7.60
N ARG A 206 29.81 6.00 -6.31
CA ARG A 206 30.75 5.64 -5.25
C ARG A 206 30.16 4.47 -4.44
N PRO A 207 30.78 3.27 -4.49
CA PRO A 207 30.29 2.11 -3.75
C PRO A 207 30.28 2.32 -2.22
N ASP A 208 31.21 3.11 -1.68
CA ASP A 208 31.31 3.45 -0.26
C ASP A 208 30.15 4.34 0.25
N LEU A 209 29.38 4.94 -0.66
CA LEU A 209 28.16 5.67 -0.35
C LEU A 209 26.88 4.81 -0.39
N VAL A 210 26.99 3.52 -0.73
CA VAL A 210 25.86 2.59 -0.67
C VAL A 210 25.92 1.82 0.63
N VAL A 211 24.99 2.07 1.53
CA VAL A 211 24.99 1.50 2.87
C VAL A 211 23.82 0.55 3.01
N GLU A 212 24.10 -0.73 3.22
CA GLU A 212 23.07 -1.67 3.65
C GLU A 212 22.68 -1.36 5.10
N SER A 213 21.40 -1.21 5.37
CA SER A 213 20.92 -1.04 6.74
C SER A 213 21.17 -2.35 7.49
N SER A 214 21.98 -2.30 8.56
CA SER A 214 22.28 -3.50 9.33
C SER A 214 21.00 -4.08 9.97
N GLU A 215 20.88 -5.41 9.99
CA GLU A 215 19.73 -6.11 10.60
C GLU A 215 19.78 -6.11 12.15
N THR A 216 20.76 -5.42 12.74
CA THR A 216 21.01 -5.43 14.19
C THR A 216 19.90 -4.78 15.04
N SER A 217 18.97 -4.07 14.42
CA SER A 217 17.82 -3.49 15.10
C SER A 217 16.54 -3.72 14.32
N HIS A 218 15.48 -4.19 14.98
CA HIS A 218 14.13 -4.28 14.42
C HIS A 218 13.51 -2.89 14.14
N LEU A 219 14.11 -1.81 14.66
CA LEU A 219 13.63 -0.45 14.48
C LEU A 219 14.39 0.24 13.35
N GLU A 220 13.72 0.46 12.21
CA GLU A 220 14.31 1.14 11.03
C GLU A 220 14.95 2.50 11.37
N TYR A 221 14.31 3.28 12.22
CA TYR A 221 14.83 4.55 12.71
C TYR A 221 16.24 4.40 13.31
N LYS A 222 16.45 3.41 14.22
CA LYS A 222 17.78 3.14 14.80
C LYS A 222 18.79 2.75 13.74
N ARG A 223 18.38 1.92 12.77
CA ARG A 223 19.25 1.51 11.65
C ARG A 223 19.72 2.72 10.82
N GLY A 224 18.82 3.67 10.56
CA GLY A 224 19.16 4.92 9.87
C GLY A 224 20.19 5.76 10.65
N ALA A 225 19.96 5.94 11.95
CA ALA A 225 20.88 6.67 12.81
C ALA A 225 22.27 6.02 12.91
N ASP A 226 22.32 4.69 13.07
CA ASP A 226 23.59 3.95 13.17
C ASP A 226 24.37 3.97 11.86
N ALA A 227 23.68 3.85 10.72
CA ALA A 227 24.31 3.97 9.41
C ALA A 227 24.93 5.36 9.22
N MET A 228 24.21 6.41 9.58
CA MET A 228 24.72 7.79 9.48
C MET A 228 25.90 8.03 10.43
N ARG A 229 25.82 7.58 11.69
CA ARG A 229 26.92 7.68 12.64
C ARG A 229 28.16 6.93 12.15
N ARG A 230 28.01 5.78 11.46
CA ARG A 230 29.10 5.04 10.83
C ARG A 230 29.76 5.86 9.72
N LEU A 231 28.99 6.39 8.77
CA LEU A 231 29.50 7.22 7.67
C LEU A 231 30.30 8.42 8.20
N LEU A 232 29.80 9.08 9.25
CA LEU A 232 30.48 10.22 9.87
C LEU A 232 31.79 9.82 10.57
N ARG A 233 31.82 8.67 11.26
CA ARG A 233 33.06 8.15 11.90
C ARG A 233 34.15 7.79 10.88
N GLU A 234 33.74 7.19 9.76
CA GLU A 234 34.63 6.82 8.65
C GLU A 234 35.06 8.05 7.83
N LYS A 235 34.63 9.27 8.23
CA LYS A 235 34.93 10.55 7.56
C LYS A 235 34.55 10.54 6.07
N VAL A 236 33.53 9.78 5.72
CA VAL A 236 33.01 9.73 4.35
C VAL A 236 32.38 11.07 4.03
N ARG A 237 32.89 11.73 2.99
CA ARG A 237 32.32 13.00 2.54
C ARG A 237 31.06 12.76 1.73
N LEU A 238 29.91 13.26 2.22
CA LEU A 238 28.60 13.22 1.56
C LEU A 238 27.90 14.56 1.74
N ASP A 239 27.05 14.91 0.80
CA ASP A 239 26.24 16.15 0.79
C ASP A 239 24.75 15.85 0.59
N GLY A 240 24.38 14.60 0.31
CA GLY A 240 23.00 14.16 0.22
C GLY A 240 22.84 12.72 0.68
N VAL A 241 21.66 12.38 1.22
CA VAL A 241 21.29 11.01 1.60
C VAL A 241 19.88 10.72 1.09
N MET A 242 19.77 9.69 0.26
CA MET A 242 18.53 9.04 -0.07
C MET A 242 18.31 7.84 0.84
N CYS A 243 17.14 7.72 1.45
CA CYS A 243 16.78 6.60 2.30
C CYS A 243 15.67 5.76 1.66
N TYR A 244 15.74 4.42 1.85
CA TYR A 244 14.73 3.48 1.40
C TYR A 244 13.35 3.74 2.02
N SER A 245 13.30 4.24 3.26
CA SER A 245 12.08 4.59 3.97
C SER A 245 12.21 5.93 4.72
N ASP A 246 11.08 6.52 5.08
CA ASP A 246 11.03 7.73 5.91
C ASP A 246 11.60 7.47 7.32
N LEU A 247 11.37 6.28 7.89
CA LEU A 247 11.88 5.95 9.22
C LEU A 247 13.41 5.90 9.24
N LEU A 248 14.04 5.35 8.19
CA LEU A 248 15.50 5.45 8.03
C LEU A 248 15.96 6.89 7.94
N ALA A 249 15.24 7.73 7.17
CA ALA A 249 15.57 9.13 6.97
C ALA A 249 15.47 9.95 8.27
N VAL A 250 14.48 9.67 9.12
CA VAL A 250 14.37 10.30 10.45
C VAL A 250 15.61 10.01 11.27
N GLY A 251 16.04 8.74 11.34
CA GLY A 251 17.27 8.39 12.06
C GLY A 251 18.54 9.05 11.50
N VAL A 252 18.61 9.21 10.16
CA VAL A 252 19.71 9.95 9.51
C VAL A 252 19.73 11.41 9.96
N ILE A 253 18.57 12.07 9.94
CA ILE A 253 18.46 13.49 10.35
C ILE A 253 18.87 13.66 11.80
N ASP A 254 18.36 12.81 12.70
CA ASP A 254 18.70 12.90 14.14
C ASP A 254 20.21 12.73 14.36
N ALA A 255 20.84 11.73 13.74
CA ALA A 255 22.28 11.51 13.86
C ALA A 255 23.12 12.63 13.24
N ALA A 256 22.64 13.30 12.19
CA ALA A 256 23.29 14.47 11.60
C ALA A 256 23.20 15.67 12.57
N LEU A 257 22.02 15.93 13.12
CA LEU A 257 21.80 17.02 14.09
C LEU A 257 22.62 16.81 15.38
N GLU A 258 22.76 15.57 15.88
CA GLU A 258 23.64 15.23 17.02
C GLU A 258 25.11 15.63 16.77
N LYS A 259 25.52 15.71 15.51
CA LYS A 259 26.88 16.12 15.09
C LYS A 259 26.95 17.56 14.62
N ASN A 260 25.92 18.38 14.93
CA ASN A 260 25.80 19.77 14.55
C ASN A 260 25.86 20.03 13.03
N LEU A 261 25.46 19.04 12.22
CA LEU A 261 25.28 19.26 10.78
C LEU A 261 23.93 19.92 10.54
N ASN A 262 23.92 20.93 9.67
CA ASN A 262 22.70 21.58 9.24
C ASN A 262 22.01 20.74 8.16
N VAL A 263 20.70 20.45 8.35
CA VAL A 263 19.87 19.83 7.34
C VAL A 263 18.88 20.89 6.85
N PRO A 264 18.92 21.29 5.57
CA PRO A 264 19.65 20.70 4.44
C PRO A 264 21.04 21.33 4.16
N GLY A 265 21.48 22.34 4.91
CA GLY A 265 22.69 23.16 4.57
C GLY A 265 23.95 22.32 4.32
N ASP A 266 24.31 21.44 5.25
CA ASP A 266 25.46 20.56 5.11
C ASP A 266 25.10 19.21 4.53
N LEU A 267 23.84 18.74 4.72
CA LEU A 267 23.35 17.43 4.33
C LEU A 267 21.88 17.50 3.92
N ALA A 268 21.61 17.30 2.64
CA ALA A 268 20.23 17.16 2.16
C ALA A 268 19.73 15.69 2.35
N VAL A 269 18.49 15.51 2.82
CA VAL A 269 17.93 14.18 3.10
C VAL A 269 16.59 14.00 2.41
N VAL A 270 16.42 12.84 1.75
CA VAL A 270 15.16 12.42 1.13
C VAL A 270 14.78 11.03 1.64
N GLY A 271 13.56 10.91 2.14
CA GLY A 271 12.95 9.64 2.54
C GLY A 271 12.07 9.03 1.45
N CYS A 272 11.33 7.97 1.83
CA CYS A 272 10.37 7.30 0.97
C CYS A 272 9.21 6.77 1.81
N GLY A 273 7.98 7.05 1.37
CA GLY A 273 6.74 6.69 2.05
C GLY A 273 5.78 7.86 2.24
N ASN A 274 6.30 9.08 2.38
CA ASN A 274 5.54 10.31 2.64
C ASN A 274 4.60 10.17 3.85
N LEU A 275 5.12 9.60 4.94
CA LEU A 275 4.35 9.36 6.16
C LEU A 275 3.83 10.66 6.77
N LEU A 276 2.60 10.66 7.26
CA LEU A 276 1.98 11.85 7.86
C LEU A 276 2.86 12.53 8.94
N PRO A 277 3.53 11.82 9.87
CA PRO A 277 4.34 12.47 10.90
C PRO A 277 5.57 13.22 10.37
N VAL A 278 6.13 12.83 9.22
CA VAL A 278 7.42 13.39 8.76
C VAL A 278 7.33 14.85 8.29
N GLN A 279 6.12 15.35 8.05
CA GLN A 279 5.91 16.76 7.73
C GLN A 279 5.96 17.69 8.97
N HIS A 280 5.84 17.10 10.16
CA HIS A 280 5.80 17.82 11.43
C HIS A 280 7.08 17.65 12.26
N LEU A 281 8.12 17.06 11.69
CA LEU A 281 9.43 16.95 12.34
C LEU A 281 10.06 18.34 12.53
N ARG A 282 11.03 18.44 13.44
CA ARG A 282 11.85 19.65 13.60
C ARG A 282 12.46 20.11 12.28
N VAL A 283 12.84 19.17 11.43
CA VAL A 283 13.21 19.39 10.02
C VAL A 283 12.23 18.59 9.17
N PRO A 284 11.18 19.21 8.60
CA PRO A 284 10.21 18.53 7.74
C PRO A 284 10.87 17.77 6.60
N LEU A 285 10.60 16.45 6.51
CA LEU A 285 11.28 15.53 5.60
C LEU A 285 10.69 15.58 4.19
N SER A 286 11.53 15.85 3.20
CA SER A 286 11.23 15.58 1.79
C SER A 286 11.16 14.08 1.57
N SER A 287 10.13 13.62 0.89
CA SER A 287 9.90 12.18 0.75
C SER A 287 9.28 11.83 -0.60
N VAL A 288 9.57 10.63 -1.09
CA VAL A 288 8.88 10.08 -2.26
C VAL A 288 7.58 9.46 -1.80
N ASP A 289 6.46 10.00 -2.29
CA ASP A 289 5.12 9.48 -2.08
C ASP A 289 4.89 8.23 -2.95
N LEU A 290 4.57 7.12 -2.32
CA LEU A 290 4.26 5.83 -2.95
C LEU A 290 2.82 5.74 -3.46
N VAL A 291 2.06 6.83 -3.38
CA VAL A 291 0.68 6.95 -3.85
C VAL A 291 -0.24 5.81 -3.40
N GLY A 292 -0.06 5.33 -2.16
CA GLY A 292 -0.74 4.14 -1.61
C GLY A 292 -2.27 4.24 -1.70
N LEU A 293 -2.84 5.41 -1.42
CA LEU A 293 -4.28 5.66 -1.57
C LEU A 293 -4.75 5.39 -3.02
N GLU A 294 -4.01 5.88 -4.01
CA GLU A 294 -4.33 5.68 -5.44
C GLU A 294 -4.16 4.20 -5.83
N VAL A 295 -3.13 3.51 -5.34
CA VAL A 295 -2.94 2.06 -5.52
C VAL A 295 -4.20 1.32 -5.04
N GLY A 296 -4.68 1.59 -3.83
CA GLY A 296 -5.88 0.99 -3.27
C GLY A 296 -7.13 1.27 -4.11
N GLN A 297 -7.34 2.50 -4.54
CA GLN A 297 -8.48 2.88 -5.39
C GLN A 297 -8.45 2.17 -6.75
N ARG A 298 -7.26 2.07 -7.39
CA ARG A 298 -7.11 1.36 -8.67
C ARG A 298 -7.35 -0.14 -8.52
N ALA A 299 -6.83 -0.73 -7.44
CA ALA A 299 -7.02 -2.15 -7.13
C ALA A 299 -8.50 -2.48 -6.88
N ALA A 300 -9.22 -1.64 -6.12
CA ALA A 300 -10.65 -1.79 -5.90
C ALA A 300 -11.45 -1.73 -7.22
N ARG A 301 -11.20 -0.73 -8.07
CA ARG A 301 -11.86 -0.63 -9.38
C ARG A 301 -11.57 -1.81 -10.28
N LEU A 302 -10.35 -2.34 -10.23
CA LEU A 302 -9.99 -3.55 -10.97
C LEU A 302 -10.74 -4.77 -10.44
N ALA A 303 -10.78 -4.98 -9.12
CA ALA A 303 -11.52 -6.07 -8.49
C ALA A 303 -13.00 -6.04 -8.87
N LEU A 304 -13.65 -4.88 -8.75
CA LEU A 304 -15.08 -4.70 -9.10
C LEU A 304 -15.35 -5.00 -10.59
N ARG A 305 -14.46 -4.59 -11.50
CA ARG A 305 -14.58 -4.92 -12.93
C ARG A 305 -14.47 -6.42 -13.17
N LEU A 306 -13.51 -7.08 -12.54
CA LEU A 306 -13.32 -8.53 -12.70
C LEU A 306 -14.53 -9.32 -12.17
N LEU A 307 -15.14 -8.86 -11.07
CA LEU A 307 -16.35 -9.46 -10.50
C LEU A 307 -17.60 -9.23 -11.37
N SER A 308 -17.67 -8.16 -12.13
CA SER A 308 -18.80 -7.86 -13.01
C SER A 308 -18.66 -8.47 -14.43
N SER A 309 -17.49 -9.00 -14.77
CA SER A 309 -17.20 -9.53 -16.12
C SER A 309 -17.34 -11.05 -16.13
N GLU A 310 -18.13 -11.58 -17.06
CA GLU A 310 -18.21 -13.03 -17.34
C GLU A 310 -17.02 -13.52 -18.19
N LYS A 311 -16.25 -12.61 -18.78
CA LYS A 311 -15.12 -12.95 -19.65
C LYS A 311 -13.80 -12.91 -18.88
N VAL A 312 -12.93 -13.89 -19.15
CA VAL A 312 -11.55 -13.87 -18.66
C VAL A 312 -10.83 -12.67 -19.30
N ALA A 313 -10.52 -11.69 -18.49
CA ALA A 313 -9.78 -10.50 -18.95
C ALA A 313 -8.27 -10.79 -18.99
N PRO A 314 -7.51 -10.24 -19.97
CA PRO A 314 -6.06 -10.34 -19.95
C PRO A 314 -5.50 -9.66 -18.69
N TYR A 315 -4.38 -10.19 -18.20
CA TYR A 315 -3.72 -9.63 -17.01
C TYR A 315 -3.35 -8.15 -17.20
N GLN A 316 -3.79 -7.31 -16.30
CA GLN A 316 -3.50 -5.88 -16.28
C GLN A 316 -2.36 -5.58 -15.34
N GLN A 317 -1.39 -4.79 -15.79
CA GLN A 317 -0.24 -4.33 -15.00
C GLN A 317 -0.36 -2.81 -14.81
N LEU A 318 -0.88 -2.37 -13.68
CA LEU A 318 -1.08 -0.97 -13.33
C LEU A 318 0.09 -0.49 -12.46
N ASN A 319 1.13 0.01 -13.12
CA ASN A 319 2.34 0.52 -12.48
C ASN A 319 2.25 2.05 -12.36
N LEU A 320 1.94 2.56 -11.18
CA LEU A 320 1.75 3.99 -10.91
C LEU A 320 3.10 4.72 -10.77
N PRO A 321 3.20 5.96 -11.26
CA PRO A 321 4.38 6.77 -11.03
C PRO A 321 4.40 7.28 -9.58
N PRO A 322 5.56 7.22 -8.87
CA PRO A 322 5.72 7.88 -7.60
C PRO A 322 5.79 9.40 -7.76
N ARG A 323 5.61 10.15 -6.67
CA ARG A 323 5.72 11.61 -6.62
C ARG A 323 6.70 12.03 -5.55
N ILE A 324 7.55 13.03 -5.82
CA ILE A 324 8.36 13.60 -4.75
C ILE A 324 7.62 14.76 -4.09
N VAL A 325 7.56 14.74 -2.76
CA VAL A 325 7.03 15.80 -1.93
C VAL A 325 8.21 16.51 -1.27
N ILE A 326 8.48 17.73 -1.72
CA ILE A 326 9.64 18.52 -1.31
C ILE A 326 9.30 19.27 -0.03
N ARG A 327 10.20 19.19 0.97
CA ARG A 327 10.12 19.89 2.25
C ARG A 327 11.52 20.41 2.65
N GLN A 328 11.64 20.89 3.88
CA GLN A 328 12.85 21.54 4.38
C GLN A 328 14.11 20.66 4.30
N SER A 329 14.02 19.34 4.53
CA SER A 329 15.22 18.48 4.61
C SER A 329 16.06 18.38 3.33
N SER A 330 15.54 18.85 2.20
CA SER A 330 16.26 18.88 0.92
C SER A 330 16.09 20.19 0.15
N GLN A 331 15.49 21.19 0.77
CA GLN A 331 15.31 22.52 0.18
C GLN A 331 15.79 23.56 1.17
N SER A 332 16.91 24.25 0.86
CA SER A 332 17.30 25.45 1.58
C SER A 332 16.12 26.42 1.56
N GLY A 333 15.84 27.05 2.70
CA GLY A 333 14.80 28.07 2.77
C GLY A 333 14.98 29.05 1.62
N ALA A 334 13.90 29.46 0.98
CA ALA A 334 13.94 30.58 0.05
C ALA A 334 14.45 31.79 0.84
N GLU A 335 15.56 32.37 0.39
CA GLU A 335 15.96 33.71 0.75
C GLU A 335 14.88 34.73 0.33
#